data_e0007bea2c9797dae8c6b525f1e3994b
#
_entry.id   e0007bea2c9797dae8c6b525f1e3994b
#
_cell.length_a   1.000
_cell.length_b   1.000
_cell.length_c   1.000
_cell.angle_alpha   90.00
_cell.angle_beta   90.00
_cell.angle_gamma   90.00
#
_symmetry.space_group_name_H-M   'P 1'
#
loop_
_entity.id
_entity.type
_entity.pdbx_description
1 polymer ?
#
loop_
_entity_poly.entity_id
_entity_poly.type
_entity_poly.pdbx_seq_one_letter_code
_entity_poly.pdbx_strand_id
1 'polypeptide(L)'
;MQELARHGASAGRVRIATLDRQDDMSMQDSWAADRAADRAAADFDGNRPAPQRRVRASHRYRLPGQGNTSALSAATLAALAALWWIATHRQWLPPLFLPAPEAVWRAFVDAAHGRIQGGLPLSEHLMWSAARVFGAFAFATAIGVPAGILMGVSRIARGVFDPLLEFYRPLPPLAYLPLVVIWFGIDETAKLVVIFLACFAPIAMAARAGVRAATVEQINAAYSLGGNFAQIVRHVVLPAALPEILTGLRIAIGFGWTTLVAAEMVAATAGLGQMVLNASSFLRTDIVVMGILIIGAIAWLFDLAMRWVERRAVPWKGRG
;
A
#
# COMPACT_ATOMS: atom_id res chain seq x y z
N MET A 1 19.64 -14.63 -63.60
CA MET A 1 18.23 -14.48 -63.13
C MET A 1 17.30 -15.58 -63.71
N GLN A 2 17.79 -16.79 -63.96
CA GLN A 2 16.95 -17.87 -64.52
C GLN A 2 17.05 -19.20 -63.73
N GLU A 3 17.73 -19.27 -62.59
CA GLU A 3 17.86 -20.51 -61.77
C GLU A 3 16.96 -20.56 -60.55
N LEU A 4 16.30 -19.48 -60.17
CA LEU A 4 15.39 -19.44 -58.98
C LEU A 4 13.94 -19.87 -59.24
N ALA A 5 13.58 -20.16 -60.53
CA ALA A 5 12.20 -20.50 -60.92
C ALA A 5 11.93 -22.03 -60.95
N ARG A 6 12.92 -22.93 -60.73
CA ARG A 6 12.72 -24.39 -60.86
C ARG A 6 12.55 -25.15 -59.52
N HIS A 7 12.74 -24.52 -58.39
CA HIS A 7 12.60 -25.19 -57.07
C HIS A 7 11.25 -24.92 -56.39
N GLY A 8 10.38 -24.04 -56.92
CA GLY A 8 9.07 -23.71 -56.31
C GLY A 8 7.92 -24.66 -56.69
N ALA A 9 8.06 -25.45 -57.77
CA ALA A 9 6.94 -26.24 -58.30
C ALA A 9 6.80 -27.68 -57.74
N SER A 10 7.83 -28.20 -57.02
CA SER A 10 7.82 -29.57 -56.48
C SER A 10 7.29 -29.63 -55.03
N ALA A 11 7.45 -28.57 -54.28
CA ALA A 11 7.00 -28.52 -52.86
C ALA A 11 5.48 -28.28 -52.68
N GLY A 12 4.82 -27.71 -53.70
CA GLY A 12 3.37 -27.40 -53.66
C GLY A 12 2.46 -28.62 -53.83
N ARG A 13 2.90 -29.63 -54.59
CA ARG A 13 2.06 -30.82 -54.89
C ARG A 13 2.07 -31.89 -53.75
N VAL A 14 3.06 -31.93 -52.93
CA VAL A 14 3.11 -32.85 -51.77
C VAL A 14 2.26 -32.32 -50.60
N ARG A 15 2.10 -31.00 -50.49
CA ARG A 15 1.31 -30.37 -49.43
C ARG A 15 -0.19 -30.47 -49.60
N ILE A 16 -0.68 -30.54 -50.85
CA ILE A 16 -2.13 -30.62 -51.12
C ILE A 16 -2.64 -32.07 -50.91
N ALA A 17 -1.83 -33.09 -51.18
CA ALA A 17 -2.22 -34.48 -51.00
C ALA A 17 -2.25 -34.91 -49.51
N THR A 18 -1.53 -34.22 -48.60
CA THR A 18 -1.54 -34.49 -47.15
C THR A 18 -2.65 -33.76 -46.41
N LEU A 19 -3.13 -32.62 -46.94
CA LEU A 19 -4.25 -31.87 -46.37
C LEU A 19 -5.59 -32.56 -46.62
N ASP A 20 -5.78 -33.13 -47.84
CA ASP A 20 -7.02 -33.81 -48.24
C ASP A 20 -7.27 -35.12 -47.42
N ARG A 21 -6.22 -35.75 -46.95
CA ARG A 21 -6.32 -36.98 -46.14
C ARG A 21 -6.56 -36.68 -44.62
N GLN A 22 -6.19 -35.51 -44.18
CA GLN A 22 -6.41 -35.04 -42.80
C GLN A 22 -7.82 -34.54 -42.57
N ASP A 23 -8.42 -33.91 -43.59
CA ASP A 23 -9.78 -33.42 -43.53
C ASP A 23 -10.83 -34.53 -43.60
N ASP A 24 -10.55 -35.63 -44.39
CA ASP A 24 -11.46 -36.79 -44.42
C ASP A 24 -11.47 -37.58 -43.11
N MET A 25 -10.33 -37.69 -42.42
CA MET A 25 -10.27 -38.31 -41.08
C MET A 25 -10.99 -37.49 -40.01
N SER A 26 -10.87 -36.15 -40.05
CA SER A 26 -11.53 -35.25 -39.12
C SER A 26 -13.08 -35.23 -39.30
N MET A 27 -13.55 -35.39 -40.54
CA MET A 27 -14.97 -35.45 -40.85
C MET A 27 -15.61 -36.78 -40.38
N GLN A 28 -14.93 -37.91 -40.51
CA GLN A 28 -15.41 -39.19 -40.01
C GLN A 28 -15.45 -39.26 -38.48
N ASP A 29 -14.50 -38.66 -37.79
CA ASP A 29 -14.47 -38.58 -36.35
C ASP A 29 -15.58 -37.62 -35.82
N SER A 30 -15.87 -36.52 -36.55
CA SER A 30 -16.99 -35.63 -36.27
C SER A 30 -18.33 -36.32 -36.34
N TRP A 31 -18.58 -37.12 -37.39
CA TRP A 31 -19.83 -37.90 -37.54
C TRP A 31 -19.96 -39.04 -36.51
N ALA A 32 -18.86 -39.58 -36.02
CA ALA A 32 -18.87 -40.57 -34.96
C ALA A 32 -19.22 -39.95 -33.61
N ALA A 33 -18.70 -38.72 -33.35
CA ALA A 33 -19.00 -37.97 -32.14
C ALA A 33 -20.48 -37.51 -32.09
N ASP A 34 -21.01 -37.01 -33.22
CA ASP A 34 -22.45 -36.60 -33.30
C ASP A 34 -23.41 -37.77 -33.10
N ARG A 35 -23.11 -38.95 -33.69
CA ARG A 35 -23.91 -40.16 -33.47
C ARG A 35 -23.81 -40.70 -32.04
N ALA A 36 -22.66 -40.48 -31.35
CA ALA A 36 -22.53 -40.81 -29.94
C ALA A 36 -23.31 -39.82 -29.05
N ALA A 37 -23.36 -38.58 -29.42
CA ALA A 37 -24.12 -37.54 -28.74
C ALA A 37 -25.65 -37.77 -28.89
N ASP A 38 -26.12 -38.13 -30.12
CA ASP A 38 -27.54 -38.46 -30.37
C ASP A 38 -28.00 -39.74 -29.64
N ARG A 39 -27.14 -40.75 -29.49
CA ARG A 39 -27.43 -41.93 -28.69
C ARG A 39 -27.48 -41.60 -27.21
N ALA A 40 -26.59 -40.74 -26.72
CA ALA A 40 -26.61 -40.28 -25.33
C ALA A 40 -27.83 -39.40 -25.02
N ALA A 41 -28.31 -38.64 -26.02
CA ALA A 41 -29.56 -37.86 -25.91
C ALA A 41 -30.81 -38.71 -25.92
N ALA A 42 -30.84 -39.84 -26.65
CA ALA A 42 -31.96 -40.77 -26.72
C ALA A 42 -32.13 -41.63 -25.45
N ASP A 43 -31.07 -41.85 -24.68
CA ASP A 43 -31.07 -42.57 -23.40
C ASP A 43 -31.31 -41.64 -22.19
N PHE A 44 -31.63 -40.36 -22.43
CA PHE A 44 -31.92 -39.40 -21.38
C PHE A 44 -33.35 -39.58 -20.84
N ASP A 45 -33.47 -40.50 -19.90
CA ASP A 45 -34.69 -40.60 -19.06
C ASP A 45 -34.74 -39.34 -18.16
N GLY A 46 -35.62 -38.39 -18.53
CA GLY A 46 -35.70 -37.05 -17.97
C GLY A 46 -36.00 -36.95 -16.45
N ASN A 47 -35.96 -38.05 -15.74
CA ASN A 47 -36.27 -38.09 -14.31
C ASN A 47 -35.09 -38.57 -13.40
N ARG A 48 -33.89 -38.75 -13.93
CA ARG A 48 -32.73 -39.02 -13.09
C ARG A 48 -31.86 -37.75 -13.02
N PRO A 49 -31.62 -37.17 -11.82
CA PRO A 49 -30.67 -36.09 -11.69
C PRO A 49 -29.28 -36.58 -12.18
N ALA A 50 -28.73 -35.90 -13.14
CA ALA A 50 -27.39 -36.20 -13.66
C ALA A 50 -26.41 -36.40 -12.47
N PRO A 51 -25.59 -37.48 -12.48
CA PRO A 51 -24.62 -37.69 -11.42
C PRO A 51 -23.73 -36.45 -11.35
N GLN A 52 -23.89 -35.65 -10.30
CA GLN A 52 -23.00 -34.52 -10.03
C GLN A 52 -21.61 -35.11 -9.89
N ARG A 53 -20.85 -35.03 -10.96
CA ARG A 53 -19.41 -35.32 -10.96
C ARG A 53 -18.80 -34.41 -9.90
N ARG A 54 -18.61 -34.94 -8.69
CA ARG A 54 -17.86 -34.26 -7.64
C ARG A 54 -16.51 -33.95 -8.27
N VAL A 55 -16.39 -32.73 -8.77
CA VAL A 55 -15.08 -32.18 -9.14
C VAL A 55 -14.29 -32.23 -7.85
N ARG A 56 -13.43 -33.24 -7.72
CA ARG A 56 -12.44 -33.26 -6.66
C ARG A 56 -11.74 -31.91 -6.79
N ALA A 57 -11.87 -31.07 -5.76
CA ALA A 57 -11.18 -29.82 -5.68
C ALA A 57 -9.71 -30.11 -6.00
N SER A 58 -9.32 -29.82 -7.24
CA SER A 58 -7.96 -30.00 -7.71
C SER A 58 -7.05 -29.25 -6.77
N HIS A 59 -5.90 -29.78 -6.48
CA HIS A 59 -4.83 -29.16 -5.72
C HIS A 59 -4.85 -27.64 -5.93
N ARG A 60 -5.04 -26.88 -4.85
CA ARG A 60 -4.91 -25.42 -4.86
C ARG A 60 -3.57 -25.12 -5.55
N TYR A 61 -3.65 -24.60 -6.75
CA TYR A 61 -2.48 -24.16 -7.50
C TYR A 61 -1.85 -23.04 -6.68
N ARG A 62 -0.80 -23.35 -5.93
CA ARG A 62 -0.04 -22.35 -5.22
C ARG A 62 0.86 -21.68 -6.26
N LEU A 63 0.66 -20.40 -6.46
CA LEU A 63 1.58 -19.63 -7.26
C LEU A 63 3.01 -19.81 -6.70
N PRO A 64 4.03 -19.93 -7.58
CA PRO A 64 5.42 -19.92 -7.14
C PRO A 64 5.68 -18.69 -6.25
N GLY A 65 6.13 -18.88 -5.01
CA GLY A 65 6.32 -17.81 -4.04
C GLY A 65 5.25 -17.69 -2.94
N GLN A 66 4.14 -18.42 -2.98
CA GLN A 66 3.17 -18.51 -1.88
C GLN A 66 3.62 -19.54 -0.82
N GLY A 67 4.67 -19.20 -0.08
CA GLY A 67 5.16 -19.94 1.07
C GLY A 67 5.11 -19.11 2.34
N ASN A 68 5.23 -19.76 3.52
CA ASN A 68 5.44 -19.04 4.78
C ASN A 68 6.86 -18.47 4.78
N THR A 69 7.00 -17.16 4.54
CA THR A 69 8.30 -16.46 4.50
C THR A 69 8.75 -15.97 5.86
N SER A 70 7.98 -16.20 6.93
CA SER A 70 8.27 -15.67 8.27
C SER A 70 9.63 -16.16 8.82
N ALA A 71 9.97 -17.42 8.59
CA ALA A 71 11.26 -17.97 9.00
C ALA A 71 12.42 -17.32 8.23
N LEU A 72 12.25 -17.11 6.92
CA LEU A 72 13.27 -16.45 6.10
C LEU A 72 13.45 -14.98 6.52
N SER A 73 12.34 -14.26 6.77
CA SER A 73 12.39 -12.87 7.27
C SER A 73 13.07 -12.78 8.62
N ALA A 74 12.77 -13.69 9.55
CA ALA A 74 13.43 -13.76 10.84
C ALA A 74 14.93 -14.07 10.71
N ALA A 75 15.31 -15.01 9.84
CA ALA A 75 16.69 -15.33 9.55
C ALA A 75 17.46 -14.13 8.96
N THR A 76 16.83 -13.38 8.05
CA THR A 76 17.43 -12.16 7.46
C THR A 76 17.66 -11.09 8.55
N LEU A 77 16.68 -10.84 9.41
CA LEU A 77 16.82 -9.88 10.51
C LEU A 77 17.91 -10.32 11.49
N ALA A 78 17.96 -11.60 11.86
CA ALA A 78 18.99 -12.15 12.72
C ALA A 78 20.39 -12.05 12.09
N ALA A 79 20.51 -12.32 10.77
CA ALA A 79 21.76 -12.19 10.04
C ALA A 79 22.24 -10.74 9.97
N LEU A 80 21.35 -9.77 9.75
CA LEU A 80 21.70 -8.34 9.79
C LEU A 80 22.13 -7.89 11.18
N ALA A 81 21.44 -8.32 12.24
CA ALA A 81 21.82 -8.01 13.60
C ALA A 81 23.19 -8.64 13.98
N ALA A 82 23.42 -9.90 13.58
CA ALA A 82 24.69 -10.56 13.76
C ALA A 82 25.84 -9.88 13.00
N LEU A 83 25.58 -9.46 11.75
CA LEU A 83 26.55 -8.71 10.95
C LEU A 83 26.89 -7.37 11.59
N TRP A 84 25.89 -6.64 12.08
CA TRP A 84 26.12 -5.39 12.83
C TRP A 84 26.97 -5.64 14.08
N TRP A 85 26.63 -6.65 14.88
CA TRP A 85 27.40 -7.01 16.08
C TRP A 85 28.86 -7.39 15.76
N ILE A 86 29.06 -8.25 14.74
CA ILE A 86 30.43 -8.66 14.28
C ILE A 86 31.22 -7.45 13.78
N ALA A 87 30.63 -6.61 12.93
CA ALA A 87 31.31 -5.46 12.35
C ALA A 87 31.80 -4.48 13.43
N THR A 88 31.00 -4.26 14.47
CA THR A 88 31.33 -3.35 15.56
C THR A 88 32.40 -3.96 16.51
N HIS A 89 32.31 -5.25 16.85
CA HIS A 89 33.29 -5.93 17.72
C HIS A 89 34.63 -6.19 17.01
N ARG A 90 34.61 -6.37 15.69
CA ARG A 90 35.82 -6.49 14.86
C ARG A 90 36.43 -5.13 14.50
N GLN A 91 35.78 -4.03 14.95
CA GLN A 91 36.24 -2.65 14.67
C GLN A 91 36.47 -2.36 13.19
N TRP A 92 35.62 -2.93 12.29
CA TRP A 92 35.68 -2.63 10.87
C TRP A 92 35.44 -1.16 10.56
N LEU A 93 34.64 -0.51 11.43
CA LEU A 93 34.36 0.93 11.39
C LEU A 93 34.57 1.53 12.77
N PRO A 94 35.09 2.76 12.87
CA PRO A 94 35.18 3.48 14.14
C PRO A 94 33.80 3.61 14.79
N PRO A 95 33.70 3.59 16.14
CA PRO A 95 32.44 3.73 16.88
C PRO A 95 31.66 5.00 16.56
N LEU A 96 32.35 6.03 16.06
CA LEU A 96 31.73 7.28 15.58
C LEU A 96 30.80 7.05 14.38
N PHE A 97 31.12 6.10 13.50
CA PHE A 97 30.30 5.82 12.30
C PHE A 97 29.30 4.71 12.56
N LEU A 98 29.69 3.68 13.31
CA LEU A 98 28.83 2.53 13.63
C LEU A 98 28.98 2.17 15.11
N PRO A 99 28.08 2.65 15.98
CA PRO A 99 28.12 2.33 17.40
C PRO A 99 27.75 0.86 17.63
N ALA A 100 28.33 0.28 18.69
CA ALA A 100 28.01 -1.08 19.09
C ALA A 100 26.55 -1.17 19.59
N PRO A 101 25.86 -2.30 19.40
CA PRO A 101 24.49 -2.49 19.90
C PRO A 101 24.34 -2.20 21.40
N GLU A 102 25.35 -2.51 22.20
CA GLU A 102 25.37 -2.24 23.64
C GLU A 102 25.43 -0.73 23.96
N ALA A 103 26.12 0.06 23.10
CA ALA A 103 26.16 1.50 23.24
C ALA A 103 24.79 2.11 22.93
N VAL A 104 24.13 1.61 21.88
CA VAL A 104 22.77 2.01 21.51
C VAL A 104 21.76 1.66 22.60
N TRP A 105 21.89 0.47 23.23
CA TRP A 105 21.05 0.09 24.35
C TRP A 105 21.25 0.98 25.58
N ARG A 106 22.51 1.29 25.93
CA ARG A 106 22.82 2.26 27.00
C ARG A 106 22.23 3.63 26.70
N ALA A 107 22.38 4.12 25.48
CA ALA A 107 21.76 5.38 25.04
C ALA A 107 20.24 5.37 25.22
N PHE A 108 19.58 4.23 24.94
CA PHE A 108 18.14 4.06 25.18
C PHE A 108 17.78 4.17 26.66
N VAL A 109 18.52 3.51 27.53
CA VAL A 109 18.30 3.57 29.00
C VAL A 109 18.52 4.99 29.51
N ASP A 110 19.59 5.66 29.05
CA ASP A 110 19.89 7.04 29.44
C ASP A 110 18.81 8.01 28.94
N ALA A 111 18.35 7.85 27.71
CA ALA A 111 17.24 8.61 27.16
C ALA A 111 15.93 8.42 27.91
N ALA A 112 15.63 7.18 28.30
CA ALA A 112 14.43 6.88 29.09
C ALA A 112 14.42 7.62 30.44
N HIS A 113 15.59 7.88 31.03
CA HIS A 113 15.75 8.59 32.30
C HIS A 113 16.04 10.10 32.14
N GLY A 114 16.01 10.64 30.92
CA GLY A 114 16.32 12.04 30.66
C GLY A 114 17.80 12.41 30.85
N ARG A 115 18.71 11.44 30.81
CA ARG A 115 20.17 11.66 30.96
C ARG A 115 20.89 12.00 29.66
N ILE A 116 20.13 12.35 28.63
CA ILE A 116 20.65 12.81 27.33
C ILE A 116 20.65 14.33 27.25
N GLN A 117 21.33 14.86 26.22
CA GLN A 117 21.35 16.29 25.97
C GLN A 117 19.94 16.85 25.79
N GLY A 118 19.64 17.92 26.54
CA GLY A 118 18.31 18.54 26.60
C GLY A 118 17.50 18.17 27.85
N GLY A 119 17.90 17.14 28.61
CA GLY A 119 17.30 16.81 29.92
C GLY A 119 15.89 16.25 29.87
N LEU A 120 15.27 16.17 28.69
CA LEU A 120 13.93 15.63 28.52
C LEU A 120 13.97 14.08 28.39
N PRO A 121 13.08 13.36 29.09
CA PRO A 121 12.99 11.92 28.94
C PRO A 121 12.43 11.53 27.57
N LEU A 122 12.80 10.34 27.09
CA LEU A 122 12.34 9.80 25.82
C LEU A 122 10.80 9.79 25.69
N SER A 123 10.09 9.56 26.80
CA SER A 123 8.62 9.58 26.84
C SER A 123 8.04 10.94 26.45
N GLU A 124 8.67 12.04 26.81
CA GLU A 124 8.23 13.37 26.41
C GLU A 124 8.48 13.64 24.93
N HIS A 125 9.68 13.29 24.42
CA HIS A 125 9.95 13.36 22.98
C HIS A 125 8.93 12.56 22.17
N LEU A 126 8.61 11.34 22.63
CA LEU A 126 7.63 10.47 22.01
C LEU A 126 6.23 11.06 22.05
N MET A 127 5.81 11.60 23.19
CA MET A 127 4.48 12.20 23.36
C MET A 127 4.27 13.42 22.46
N TRP A 128 5.26 14.29 22.36
CA TRP A 128 5.20 15.44 21.47
C TRP A 128 5.13 15.04 19.99
N SER A 129 5.98 14.12 19.56
CA SER A 129 5.97 13.60 18.20
C SER A 129 4.65 12.90 17.87
N ALA A 130 4.14 12.06 18.78
CA ALA A 130 2.86 11.38 18.61
C ALA A 130 1.69 12.36 18.54
N ALA A 131 1.63 13.34 19.45
CA ALA A 131 0.57 14.35 19.47
C ALA A 131 0.51 15.15 18.16
N ARG A 132 1.67 15.54 17.62
CA ARG A 132 1.77 16.26 16.34
C ARG A 132 1.25 15.43 15.18
N VAL A 133 1.78 14.21 15.01
CA VAL A 133 1.41 13.38 13.85
C VAL A 133 -0.04 12.95 13.91
N PHE A 134 -0.53 12.50 15.08
CA PHE A 134 -1.92 12.08 15.21
C PHE A 134 -2.90 13.24 15.10
N GLY A 135 -2.58 14.40 15.68
CA GLY A 135 -3.38 15.60 15.55
C GLY A 135 -3.51 16.06 14.09
N ALA A 136 -2.39 16.23 13.41
CA ALA A 136 -2.38 16.60 12.00
C ALA A 136 -3.06 15.57 11.09
N PHE A 137 -2.83 14.27 11.33
CA PHE A 137 -3.46 13.18 10.60
C PHE A 137 -4.97 13.10 10.82
N ALA A 138 -5.44 13.29 12.04
CA ALA A 138 -6.88 13.34 12.34
C ALA A 138 -7.56 14.52 11.61
N PHE A 139 -6.93 15.69 11.62
CA PHE A 139 -7.39 16.85 10.86
C PHE A 139 -7.40 16.60 9.35
N ALA A 140 -6.31 16.02 8.82
CA ALA A 140 -6.21 15.68 7.41
C ALA A 140 -7.26 14.63 7.00
N THR A 141 -7.58 13.69 7.88
CA THR A 141 -8.63 12.69 7.64
C THR A 141 -10.02 13.34 7.66
N ALA A 142 -10.29 14.17 8.66
CA ALA A 142 -11.58 14.84 8.82
C ALA A 142 -11.94 15.76 7.63
N ILE A 143 -10.95 16.37 7.00
CA ILE A 143 -11.14 17.25 5.84
C ILE A 143 -10.90 16.49 4.52
N GLY A 144 -9.89 15.67 4.45
CA GLY A 144 -9.46 14.98 3.22
C GLY A 144 -10.46 13.92 2.74
N VAL A 145 -11.05 13.14 3.65
CA VAL A 145 -12.05 12.13 3.28
C VAL A 145 -13.30 12.77 2.68
N PRO A 146 -13.97 13.76 3.33
CA PRO A 146 -15.11 14.45 2.72
C PRO A 146 -14.77 15.15 1.41
N ALA A 147 -13.62 15.85 1.35
CA ALA A 147 -13.16 16.50 0.13
C ALA A 147 -12.96 15.51 -1.02
N GLY A 148 -12.33 14.36 -0.75
CA GLY A 148 -12.13 13.29 -1.73
C GLY A 148 -13.44 12.68 -2.22
N ILE A 149 -14.39 12.40 -1.32
CA ILE A 149 -15.72 11.92 -1.68
C ILE A 149 -16.44 12.97 -2.53
N LEU A 150 -16.40 14.22 -2.14
CA LEU A 150 -17.01 15.33 -2.90
C LEU A 150 -16.45 15.44 -4.32
N MET A 151 -15.12 15.31 -4.48
CA MET A 151 -14.48 15.24 -5.79
C MET A 151 -14.89 13.99 -6.59
N GLY A 152 -15.17 12.89 -5.90
CA GLY A 152 -15.64 11.65 -6.52
C GLY A 152 -17.03 11.79 -7.14
N VAL A 153 -17.97 12.44 -6.41
CA VAL A 153 -19.38 12.53 -6.81
C VAL A 153 -19.73 13.83 -7.57
N SER A 154 -18.94 14.89 -7.49
CA SER A 154 -19.20 16.20 -8.09
C SER A 154 -18.18 16.56 -9.16
N ARG A 155 -18.66 16.85 -10.39
CA ARG A 155 -17.81 17.33 -11.52
C ARG A 155 -17.19 18.71 -11.21
N ILE A 156 -17.92 19.58 -10.53
CA ILE A 156 -17.45 20.93 -10.16
C ILE A 156 -16.33 20.82 -9.14
N ALA A 157 -16.55 20.07 -8.05
CA ALA A 157 -15.52 19.88 -7.04
C ALA A 157 -14.24 19.25 -7.63
N ARG A 158 -14.41 18.29 -8.53
CA ARG A 158 -13.29 17.69 -9.26
C ARG A 158 -12.53 18.74 -10.08
N GLY A 159 -13.24 19.54 -10.89
CA GLY A 159 -12.60 20.55 -11.73
C GLY A 159 -11.82 21.61 -10.97
N VAL A 160 -12.24 21.91 -9.73
CA VAL A 160 -11.56 22.89 -8.86
C VAL A 160 -10.39 22.28 -8.10
N PHE A 161 -10.58 21.12 -7.47
CA PHE A 161 -9.59 20.57 -6.54
C PHE A 161 -8.55 19.66 -7.24
N ASP A 162 -8.87 19.00 -8.35
CA ASP A 162 -7.92 18.12 -9.04
C ASP A 162 -6.64 18.85 -9.47
N PRO A 163 -6.70 19.98 -10.17
CA PRO A 163 -5.49 20.67 -10.62
C PRO A 163 -4.61 21.09 -9.43
N LEU A 164 -5.23 21.52 -8.32
CA LEU A 164 -4.51 21.91 -7.11
C LEU A 164 -3.81 20.73 -6.46
N LEU A 165 -4.50 19.59 -6.32
CA LEU A 165 -3.93 18.39 -5.73
C LEU A 165 -2.85 17.75 -6.61
N GLU A 166 -3.06 17.72 -7.93
CA GLU A 166 -2.08 17.20 -8.88
C GLU A 166 -0.81 18.04 -8.93
N PHE A 167 -0.94 19.36 -8.78
CA PHE A 167 0.21 20.26 -8.71
C PHE A 167 0.99 20.11 -7.41
N TYR A 168 0.30 20.07 -6.27
CA TYR A 168 0.95 20.10 -4.98
C TYR A 168 1.42 18.72 -4.50
N ARG A 169 0.77 17.64 -4.92
CA ARG A 169 1.10 16.25 -4.50
C ARG A 169 2.57 15.87 -4.73
N PRO A 170 3.21 16.15 -5.88
CA PRO A 170 4.60 15.78 -6.12
C PRO A 170 5.59 16.67 -5.36
N LEU A 171 5.16 17.79 -4.75
CA LEU A 171 6.06 18.65 -4.01
C LEU A 171 6.48 17.98 -2.69
N PRO A 172 7.79 17.81 -2.46
CA PRO A 172 8.25 17.26 -1.19
C PRO A 172 7.90 18.21 -0.05
N PRO A 173 7.34 17.72 1.09
CA PRO A 173 6.95 18.56 2.22
C PRO A 173 8.06 19.47 2.74
N LEU A 174 9.31 19.02 2.68
CA LEU A 174 10.49 19.82 3.05
C LEU A 174 10.70 21.05 2.18
N ALA A 175 10.25 21.04 0.92
CA ALA A 175 10.46 22.17 0.02
C ALA A 175 9.59 23.38 0.40
N TYR A 176 8.40 23.17 0.92
CA TYR A 176 7.51 24.26 1.35
C TYR A 176 7.54 24.52 2.88
N LEU A 177 8.27 23.70 3.66
CA LEU A 177 8.45 23.92 5.09
C LEU A 177 8.96 25.34 5.44
N PRO A 178 10.00 25.90 4.78
CA PRO A 178 10.45 27.25 5.06
C PRO A 178 9.35 28.30 4.84
N LEU A 179 8.53 28.14 3.80
CA LEU A 179 7.43 29.05 3.51
C LEU A 179 6.35 29.00 4.61
N VAL A 180 6.02 27.79 5.07
CA VAL A 180 5.06 27.60 6.18
C VAL A 180 5.60 28.22 7.46
N VAL A 181 6.91 28.08 7.73
CA VAL A 181 7.54 28.72 8.89
C VAL A 181 7.52 30.26 8.78
N ILE A 182 7.69 30.83 7.58
CA ILE A 182 7.57 32.26 7.36
C ILE A 182 6.14 32.77 7.65
N TRP A 183 5.13 32.01 7.26
CA TRP A 183 3.71 32.41 7.43
C TRP A 183 3.16 32.20 8.83
N PHE A 184 3.54 31.11 9.49
CA PHE A 184 2.98 30.69 10.78
C PHE A 184 3.95 30.82 11.96
N GLY A 185 5.21 31.20 11.69
CA GLY A 185 6.27 31.25 12.72
C GLY A 185 6.90 29.88 13.00
N ILE A 186 7.93 29.91 13.87
CA ILE A 186 8.65 28.70 14.36
C ILE A 186 7.83 28.06 15.51
N ASP A 187 6.55 27.87 15.33
CA ASP A 187 5.66 27.39 16.38
C ASP A 187 5.07 25.99 16.05
N GLU A 188 4.30 25.45 16.96
CA GLU A 188 3.61 24.14 16.78
C GLU A 188 2.69 24.15 15.56
N THR A 189 2.05 25.31 15.27
CA THR A 189 1.17 25.49 14.12
C THR A 189 1.86 25.17 12.80
N ALA A 190 3.09 25.65 12.58
CA ALA A 190 3.81 25.39 11.34
C ALA A 190 4.06 23.88 11.13
N LYS A 191 4.45 23.16 12.19
CA LYS A 191 4.67 21.71 12.15
C LYS A 191 3.38 20.96 11.82
N LEU A 192 2.29 21.29 12.49
CA LEU A 192 0.96 20.67 12.24
C LEU A 192 0.48 20.91 10.81
N VAL A 193 0.64 22.14 10.28
CA VAL A 193 0.26 22.48 8.90
C VAL A 193 1.05 21.68 7.88
N VAL A 194 2.37 21.56 8.04
CA VAL A 194 3.20 20.79 7.09
C VAL A 194 2.84 19.31 7.10
N ILE A 195 2.64 18.72 8.29
CA ILE A 195 2.24 17.32 8.42
C ILE A 195 0.82 17.11 7.87
N PHE A 196 -0.10 18.05 8.15
CA PHE A 196 -1.46 18.05 7.59
C PHE A 196 -1.41 18.01 6.06
N LEU A 197 -0.68 18.93 5.44
CA LEU A 197 -0.54 19.00 3.99
C LEU A 197 0.04 17.70 3.42
N ALA A 198 1.05 17.12 4.05
CA ALA A 198 1.64 15.85 3.61
C ALA A 198 0.64 14.67 3.65
N CYS A 199 -0.27 14.66 4.62
CA CYS A 199 -1.29 13.63 4.76
C CYS A 199 -2.52 13.87 3.88
N PHE A 200 -2.90 15.13 3.66
CA PHE A 200 -4.17 15.54 3.03
C PHE A 200 -4.30 15.02 1.58
N ALA A 201 -3.26 15.19 0.74
CA ALA A 201 -3.34 14.79 -0.66
C ALA A 201 -3.55 13.28 -0.84
N PRO A 202 -2.76 12.39 -0.22
CA PRO A 202 -2.97 10.95 -0.33
C PRO A 202 -4.37 10.53 0.14
N ILE A 203 -4.87 11.13 1.24
CA ILE A 203 -6.20 10.83 1.79
C ILE A 203 -7.29 11.24 0.81
N ALA A 204 -7.26 12.49 0.34
CA ALA A 204 -8.27 13.01 -0.57
C ALA A 204 -8.30 12.24 -1.90
N MET A 205 -7.13 11.90 -2.44
CA MET A 205 -7.04 11.12 -3.66
C MET A 205 -7.52 9.69 -3.51
N ALA A 206 -7.21 9.03 -2.40
CA ALA A 206 -7.69 7.69 -2.12
C ALA A 206 -9.21 7.67 -1.89
N ALA A 207 -9.75 8.64 -1.18
CA ALA A 207 -11.20 8.79 -0.98
C ALA A 207 -11.92 9.03 -2.32
N ARG A 208 -11.36 9.90 -3.19
CA ARG A 208 -11.86 10.11 -4.56
C ARG A 208 -11.81 8.82 -5.40
N ALA A 209 -10.71 8.09 -5.35
CA ALA A 209 -10.56 6.82 -6.07
C ALA A 209 -11.57 5.78 -5.57
N GLY A 210 -11.78 5.72 -4.26
CA GLY A 210 -12.73 4.83 -3.62
C GLY A 210 -14.18 5.03 -4.06
N VAL A 211 -14.59 6.27 -4.38
CA VAL A 211 -15.93 6.54 -4.92
C VAL A 211 -16.21 5.77 -6.21
N ARG A 212 -15.19 5.49 -7.01
CA ARG A 212 -15.30 4.71 -8.26
C ARG A 212 -15.41 3.20 -8.03
N ALA A 213 -15.23 2.73 -6.82
CA ALA A 213 -15.41 1.30 -6.49
C ALA A 213 -16.89 0.90 -6.45
N ALA A 214 -17.81 1.86 -6.26
CA ALA A 214 -19.24 1.61 -6.43
C ALA A 214 -19.57 1.46 -7.93
N THR A 215 -20.16 0.32 -8.31
CA THR A 215 -20.52 0.06 -9.71
C THR A 215 -21.80 0.80 -10.10
N VAL A 216 -21.94 1.07 -11.41
CA VAL A 216 -23.14 1.74 -11.94
C VAL A 216 -24.40 0.92 -11.65
N GLU A 217 -24.31 -0.40 -11.69
CA GLU A 217 -25.40 -1.32 -11.38
C GLU A 217 -25.87 -1.18 -9.94
N GLN A 218 -24.95 -1.09 -8.97
CA GLN A 218 -25.28 -0.88 -7.57
C GLN A 218 -25.98 0.46 -7.34
N ILE A 219 -25.50 1.51 -8.01
CA ILE A 219 -26.09 2.85 -7.92
C ILE A 219 -27.49 2.84 -8.53
N ASN A 220 -27.66 2.25 -9.72
CA ASN A 220 -28.96 2.16 -10.41
C ASN A 220 -29.97 1.31 -9.62
N ALA A 221 -29.53 0.19 -9.04
CA ALA A 221 -30.37 -0.63 -8.18
C ALA A 221 -30.88 0.17 -6.96
N ALA A 222 -30.02 0.97 -6.34
CA ALA A 222 -30.43 1.81 -5.22
C ALA A 222 -31.41 2.93 -5.63
N TYR A 223 -31.25 3.50 -6.83
CA TYR A 223 -32.26 4.45 -7.38
C TYR A 223 -33.59 3.76 -7.66
N SER A 224 -33.59 2.55 -8.21
CA SER A 224 -34.82 1.78 -8.50
C SER A 224 -35.60 1.43 -7.24
N LEU A 225 -34.90 1.33 -6.08
CA LEU A 225 -35.52 1.15 -4.77
C LEU A 225 -36.02 2.47 -4.13
N GLY A 226 -35.95 3.60 -4.86
CA GLY A 226 -36.40 4.91 -4.39
C GLY A 226 -35.39 5.66 -3.52
N GLY A 227 -34.11 5.25 -3.53
CA GLY A 227 -33.06 5.93 -2.79
C GLY A 227 -32.79 7.33 -3.34
N ASN A 228 -32.67 8.32 -2.45
CA ASN A 228 -32.21 9.66 -2.83
C ASN A 228 -30.68 9.73 -2.88
N PHE A 229 -30.12 10.80 -3.48
CA PHE A 229 -28.68 10.98 -3.66
C PHE A 229 -27.88 10.82 -2.35
N ALA A 230 -28.33 11.43 -1.25
CA ALA A 230 -27.63 11.34 0.03
C ALA A 230 -27.63 9.92 0.61
N GLN A 231 -28.75 9.21 0.45
CA GLN A 231 -28.85 7.79 0.85
C GLN A 231 -27.93 6.90 0.04
N ILE A 232 -27.85 7.12 -1.28
CA ILE A 232 -26.94 6.36 -2.16
C ILE A 232 -25.48 6.61 -1.79
N VAL A 233 -25.10 7.87 -1.58
CA VAL A 233 -23.74 8.20 -1.14
C VAL A 233 -23.41 7.53 0.19
N ARG A 234 -24.33 7.57 1.18
CA ARG A 234 -24.09 7.03 2.50
C ARG A 234 -24.10 5.50 2.57
N HIS A 235 -24.99 4.82 1.83
CA HIS A 235 -25.24 3.37 1.97
C HIS A 235 -24.62 2.53 0.85
N VAL A 236 -24.27 3.13 -0.29
CA VAL A 236 -23.66 2.41 -1.42
C VAL A 236 -22.23 2.90 -1.65
N VAL A 237 -22.05 4.20 -1.91
CA VAL A 237 -20.76 4.75 -2.32
C VAL A 237 -19.75 4.72 -1.17
N LEU A 238 -20.14 5.18 0.02
CA LEU A 238 -19.22 5.25 1.16
C LEU A 238 -18.74 3.86 1.64
N PRO A 239 -19.61 2.84 1.80
CA PRO A 239 -19.15 1.49 2.12
C PRO A 239 -18.28 0.87 1.03
N ALA A 240 -18.56 1.12 -0.26
CA ALA A 240 -17.74 0.65 -1.37
C ALA A 240 -16.37 1.36 -1.40
N ALA A 241 -16.32 2.64 -1.01
CA ALA A 241 -15.09 3.44 -0.96
C ALA A 241 -14.19 3.12 0.24
N LEU A 242 -14.75 2.55 1.31
CA LEU A 242 -14.04 2.36 2.58
C LEU A 242 -12.70 1.60 2.46
N PRO A 243 -12.57 0.52 1.67
CA PRO A 243 -11.31 -0.18 1.47
C PRO A 243 -10.18 0.73 0.93
N GLU A 244 -10.53 1.58 -0.06
CA GLU A 244 -9.58 2.50 -0.69
C GLU A 244 -9.22 3.65 0.27
N ILE A 245 -10.20 4.18 1.01
CA ILE A 245 -9.98 5.22 2.02
C ILE A 245 -9.00 4.71 3.09
N LEU A 246 -9.21 3.51 3.64
CA LEU A 246 -8.32 2.94 4.65
C LEU A 246 -6.91 2.69 4.11
N THR A 247 -6.80 2.25 2.86
CA THR A 247 -5.50 2.12 2.18
C THR A 247 -4.81 3.47 2.04
N GLY A 248 -5.56 4.52 1.66
CA GLY A 248 -5.07 5.89 1.58
C GLY A 248 -4.63 6.46 2.92
N LEU A 249 -5.40 6.24 3.98
CA LEU A 249 -5.04 6.63 5.35
C LEU A 249 -3.72 6.00 5.79
N ARG A 250 -3.52 4.72 5.48
CA ARG A 250 -2.28 4.02 5.79
C ARG A 250 -1.08 4.58 5.03
N ILE A 251 -1.25 4.94 3.76
CA ILE A 251 -0.19 5.60 2.97
C ILE A 251 0.09 7.00 3.53
N ALA A 252 -0.95 7.76 3.82
CA ALA A 252 -0.85 9.12 4.33
C ALA A 252 -0.09 9.22 5.64
N ILE A 253 -0.32 8.29 6.58
CA ILE A 253 0.39 8.32 7.87
C ILE A 253 1.89 8.04 7.69
N GLY A 254 2.28 7.24 6.70
CA GLY A 254 3.69 7.05 6.34
C GLY A 254 4.34 8.37 5.88
N PHE A 255 3.66 9.15 5.03
CA PHE A 255 4.11 10.51 4.67
C PHE A 255 4.10 11.44 5.89
N GLY A 256 3.12 11.33 6.77
CA GLY A 256 3.04 12.08 8.01
C GLY A 256 4.27 11.86 8.91
N TRP A 257 4.69 10.62 9.11
CA TRP A 257 5.87 10.28 9.92
C TRP A 257 7.18 10.85 9.34
N THR A 258 7.40 10.70 8.05
CA THR A 258 8.62 11.24 7.42
C THR A 258 8.66 12.75 7.49
N THR A 259 7.51 13.40 7.28
CA THR A 259 7.37 14.86 7.36
C THR A 259 7.50 15.37 8.79
N LEU A 260 6.95 14.63 9.78
CA LEU A 260 7.09 14.96 11.20
C LEU A 260 8.56 15.09 11.60
N VAL A 261 9.36 14.03 11.33
CA VAL A 261 10.79 14.02 11.69
C VAL A 261 11.51 15.23 11.09
N ALA A 262 11.25 15.53 9.82
CA ALA A 262 11.84 16.65 9.14
C ALA A 262 11.41 18.02 9.73
N ALA A 263 10.13 18.18 10.03
CA ALA A 263 9.60 19.39 10.65
C ALA A 263 10.16 19.61 12.07
N GLU A 264 10.33 18.53 12.83
CA GLU A 264 10.94 18.58 14.16
C GLU A 264 12.41 18.95 14.12
N MET A 265 13.16 18.49 13.14
CA MET A 265 14.58 18.86 12.96
C MET A 265 14.77 20.35 12.69
N VAL A 266 13.81 21.02 12.07
CA VAL A 266 13.95 22.46 11.69
C VAL A 266 13.41 23.38 12.79
N ALA A 267 12.31 23.02 13.43
CA ALA A 267 11.51 23.99 14.19
C ALA A 267 11.02 23.49 15.56
N ALA A 268 11.57 22.41 16.13
CA ALA A 268 11.08 21.89 17.40
C ALA A 268 12.08 22.08 18.54
N THR A 269 11.56 22.21 19.76
CA THR A 269 12.31 22.18 21.01
C THR A 269 12.25 20.81 21.70
N ALA A 270 11.24 20.01 21.36
CA ALA A 270 11.04 18.62 21.81
C ALA A 270 10.45 17.79 20.69
N GLY A 271 10.80 16.50 20.66
CA GLY A 271 10.38 15.54 19.64
C GLY A 271 11.50 14.59 19.29
N LEU A 272 11.17 13.46 18.64
CA LEU A 272 12.15 12.44 18.24
C LEU A 272 13.12 12.96 17.19
N GLY A 273 12.64 13.75 16.20
CA GLY A 273 13.47 14.37 15.18
C GLY A 273 14.45 15.38 15.78
N GLN A 274 14.00 16.20 16.72
CA GLN A 274 14.84 17.15 17.43
C GLN A 274 15.89 16.45 18.29
N MET A 275 15.53 15.38 19.00
CA MET A 275 16.49 14.57 19.77
C MET A 275 17.61 14.02 18.87
N VAL A 276 17.25 13.50 17.69
CA VAL A 276 18.22 12.98 16.72
C VAL A 276 19.11 14.10 16.18
N LEU A 277 18.56 15.26 15.86
CA LEU A 277 19.33 16.42 15.38
C LEU A 277 20.32 16.89 16.45
N ASN A 278 19.88 17.08 17.68
CA ASN A 278 20.75 17.46 18.79
C ASN A 278 21.89 16.45 18.98
N ALA A 279 21.57 15.17 19.02
CA ALA A 279 22.60 14.12 19.14
C ALA A 279 23.61 14.16 17.99
N SER A 280 23.17 14.41 16.77
CA SER A 280 24.04 14.49 15.59
C SER A 280 25.00 15.70 15.67
N SER A 281 24.55 16.83 16.20
CA SER A 281 25.34 18.04 16.37
C SER A 281 26.50 17.85 17.39
N PHE A 282 26.33 16.88 18.30
CA PHE A 282 27.37 16.50 19.28
C PHE A 282 28.09 15.19 18.92
N LEU A 283 27.91 14.70 17.70
CA LEU A 283 28.51 13.45 17.20
C LEU A 283 28.19 12.22 18.07
N ARG A 284 27.04 12.24 18.77
CA ARG A 284 26.52 11.11 19.58
C ARG A 284 25.77 10.13 18.69
N THR A 285 26.53 9.40 17.88
CA THR A 285 25.97 8.45 16.90
C THR A 285 25.16 7.32 17.55
N ASP A 286 25.52 6.97 18.79
CA ASP A 286 24.75 6.02 19.61
C ASP A 286 23.30 6.46 19.84
N ILE A 287 23.07 7.74 20.14
CA ILE A 287 21.73 8.32 20.31
C ILE A 287 21.03 8.48 18.95
N VAL A 288 21.80 8.87 17.91
CA VAL A 288 21.24 8.99 16.54
C VAL A 288 20.68 7.65 16.05
N VAL A 289 21.48 6.57 16.14
CA VAL A 289 21.04 5.21 15.74
C VAL A 289 19.87 4.76 16.61
N MET A 290 19.93 4.97 17.91
CA MET A 290 18.80 4.68 18.82
C MET A 290 17.52 5.41 18.36
N GLY A 291 17.60 6.70 18.08
CA GLY A 291 16.47 7.52 17.64
C GLY A 291 15.87 7.01 16.34
N ILE A 292 16.71 6.67 15.34
CA ILE A 292 16.27 6.08 14.06
C ILE A 292 15.54 4.75 14.29
N LEU A 293 16.06 3.88 15.16
CA LEU A 293 15.42 2.60 15.49
C LEU A 293 14.06 2.80 16.18
N ILE A 294 13.96 3.77 17.08
CA ILE A 294 12.70 4.10 17.77
C ILE A 294 11.67 4.64 16.78
N ILE A 295 12.06 5.62 15.93
CA ILE A 295 11.17 6.17 14.89
C ILE A 295 10.69 5.05 13.97
N GLY A 296 11.58 4.18 13.51
CA GLY A 296 11.24 3.04 12.67
C GLY A 296 10.30 2.04 13.35
N ALA A 297 10.56 1.71 14.62
CA ALA A 297 9.72 0.81 15.41
C ALA A 297 8.30 1.37 15.60
N ILE A 298 8.16 2.66 15.90
CA ILE A 298 6.86 3.31 16.08
C ILE A 298 6.10 3.37 14.75
N ALA A 299 6.76 3.75 13.65
CA ALA A 299 6.16 3.77 12.33
C ALA A 299 5.67 2.37 11.91
N TRP A 300 6.47 1.33 12.18
CA TRP A 300 6.09 -0.05 11.93
C TRP A 300 4.91 -0.52 12.80
N LEU A 301 4.93 -0.18 14.10
CA LEU A 301 3.85 -0.51 15.03
C LEU A 301 2.54 0.13 14.58
N PHE A 302 2.63 1.36 14.10
CA PHE A 302 1.48 2.09 13.58
C PHE A 302 0.92 1.46 12.27
N ASP A 303 1.80 1.08 11.34
CA ASP A 303 1.38 0.36 10.14
C ASP A 303 0.68 -0.97 10.48
N LEU A 304 1.18 -1.67 11.52
CA LEU A 304 0.54 -2.89 12.01
C LEU A 304 -0.85 -2.61 12.61
N ALA A 305 -0.99 -1.54 13.39
CA ALA A 305 -2.28 -1.10 13.94
C ALA A 305 -3.26 -0.74 12.83
N MET A 306 -2.83 0.00 11.80
CA MET A 306 -3.67 0.34 10.66
C MET A 306 -4.11 -0.88 9.85
N ARG A 307 -3.24 -1.89 9.67
CA ARG A 307 -3.64 -3.18 9.07
C ARG A 307 -4.68 -3.91 9.90
N TRP A 308 -4.57 -3.85 11.20
CA TRP A 308 -5.56 -4.46 12.10
C TRP A 308 -6.91 -3.74 11.98
N VAL A 309 -6.93 -2.40 11.98
CA VAL A 309 -8.13 -1.60 11.74
C VAL A 309 -8.76 -1.93 10.37
N GLU A 310 -7.96 -1.97 9.31
CA GLU A 310 -8.43 -2.31 7.96
C GLU A 310 -9.11 -3.69 7.92
N ARG A 311 -8.50 -4.71 8.52
CA ARG A 311 -9.09 -6.07 8.59
C ARG A 311 -10.39 -6.12 9.37
N ARG A 312 -10.56 -5.27 10.38
CA ARG A 312 -11.78 -5.21 11.19
C ARG A 312 -12.87 -4.39 10.52
N ALA A 313 -12.52 -3.27 9.88
CA ALA A 313 -13.45 -2.34 9.26
C ALA A 313 -13.98 -2.85 7.91
N VAL A 314 -13.19 -3.66 7.17
CA VAL A 314 -13.53 -4.12 5.82
C VAL A 314 -13.31 -5.63 5.69
N PRO A 315 -14.11 -6.48 6.37
CA PRO A 315 -13.95 -7.93 6.33
C PRO A 315 -14.31 -8.56 4.98
N TRP A 316 -14.94 -7.81 4.08
CA TRP A 316 -15.34 -8.24 2.73
C TRP A 316 -14.26 -7.99 1.67
N LYS A 317 -13.19 -7.26 1.97
CA LYS A 317 -12.06 -7.03 1.04
C LYS A 317 -11.42 -8.37 0.65
N GLY A 318 -11.42 -8.70 -0.64
CA GLY A 318 -10.82 -9.94 -1.17
C GLY A 318 -11.72 -11.17 -1.15
N ARG A 319 -13.03 -11.00 -0.98
CA ARG A 319 -14.04 -12.07 -1.09
C ARG A 319 -14.93 -11.93 -2.34
N GLY A 320 -14.61 -10.99 -3.23
CA GLY A 320 -15.29 -10.80 -4.51
C GLY A 320 -14.54 -11.44 -5.66
#